data_f0a4e0d520a2dd0ec5a91fc4d915b257
#
_entry.id   f0a4e0d520a2dd0ec5a91fc4d915b257
#
_cell.length_a   1.000
_cell.length_b   1.000
_cell.length_c   1.000
_cell.angle_alpha   90.00
_cell.angle_beta   90.00
_cell.angle_gamma   90.00
#
_symmetry.space_group_name_H-M   'P 1'
#
loop_
_entity.id
_entity.type
_entity.pdbx_description
1 polymer ?
#
loop_
_entity_poly.entity_id
_entity_poly.type
_entity_poly.pdbx_seq_one_letter_code
_entity_poly.pdbx_strand_id
1 'polypeptide(L)'
;MIDYAYQRAERILPLLTEEEAAVYKRGRNAHVHTVPHSASRADYLKATALECLLGDLYLRGRRERINELFTIMMEEEHDAS
;
A
#
# COMPACT_ATOMS: atom_id res chain seq x y z
N MET A 1 -6.91 -12.90 1.61
CA MET A 1 -5.61 -13.10 1.11
C MET A 1 -4.83 -11.85 1.04
N ILE A 2 -3.57 -11.98 1.40
CA ILE A 2 -2.66 -10.87 1.42
C ILE A 2 -2.56 -10.21 0.06
N ASP A 3 -2.52 -11.01 -0.98
CA ASP A 3 -2.36 -10.48 -2.31
C ASP A 3 -3.49 -9.56 -2.74
N TYR A 4 -4.68 -9.82 -2.23
CA TYR A 4 -5.83 -9.04 -2.62
C TYR A 4 -5.66 -7.57 -2.18
N ALA A 5 -5.25 -7.38 -0.94
CA ALA A 5 -5.06 -6.02 -0.43
C ALA A 5 -3.95 -5.31 -1.16
N TYR A 6 -2.86 -6.00 -1.45
CA TYR A 6 -1.72 -5.36 -2.11
C TYR A 6 -2.04 -5.00 -3.55
N GLN A 7 -2.85 -5.83 -4.22
CA GLN A 7 -3.25 -5.50 -5.57
C GLN A 7 -4.12 -4.26 -5.61
N ARG A 8 -4.88 -4.03 -4.55
CA ARG A 8 -5.76 -2.89 -4.51
C ARG A 8 -5.06 -1.62 -4.03
N ALA A 9 -3.79 -1.73 -3.64
CA ALA A 9 -3.05 -0.56 -3.19
C ALA A 9 -2.97 0.51 -4.27
N GLU A 10 -3.06 0.13 -5.53
CA GLU A 10 -3.00 1.11 -6.60
C GLU A 10 -4.18 2.06 -6.58
N ARG A 11 -5.26 1.69 -5.92
CA ARG A 11 -6.42 2.56 -5.83
C ARG A 11 -6.15 3.82 -5.04
N ILE A 12 -5.22 3.75 -4.09
CA ILE A 12 -4.94 4.90 -3.24
C ILE A 12 -3.81 5.76 -3.78
N LEU A 13 -3.05 5.28 -4.76
CA LEU A 13 -1.90 6.04 -5.24
C LEU A 13 -2.25 7.45 -5.70
N PRO A 14 -3.29 7.67 -6.49
CA PRO A 14 -3.62 9.03 -6.90
C PRO A 14 -4.18 9.90 -5.78
N LEU A 15 -4.47 9.30 -4.63
CA LEU A 15 -5.02 10.04 -3.51
C LEU A 15 -3.99 10.39 -2.46
N LEU A 16 -2.76 9.93 -2.63
CA LEU A 16 -1.72 10.18 -1.64
C LEU A 16 -1.25 11.64 -1.69
N THR A 17 -0.93 12.18 -0.52
CA THR A 17 -0.28 13.48 -0.48
C THR A 17 1.15 13.31 -0.96
N GLU A 18 1.84 14.42 -1.18
CA GLU A 18 3.22 14.35 -1.63
C GLU A 18 4.10 13.62 -0.63
N GLU A 19 3.88 13.85 0.67
CA GLU A 19 4.66 13.17 1.70
C GLU A 19 4.37 11.68 1.68
N GLU A 20 3.11 11.32 1.56
CA GLU A 20 2.72 9.91 1.53
C GLU A 20 3.30 9.22 0.30
N ALA A 21 3.22 9.89 -0.83
CA ALA A 21 3.77 9.31 -2.05
C ALA A 21 5.27 9.13 -1.96
N ALA A 22 5.97 10.03 -1.28
CA ALA A 22 7.40 9.90 -1.10
C ALA A 22 7.75 8.69 -0.23
N VAL A 23 6.97 8.46 0.83
CA VAL A 23 7.21 7.30 1.69
C VAL A 23 6.95 6.01 0.92
N TYR A 24 5.86 5.99 0.17
CA TYR A 24 5.51 4.82 -0.65
C TYR A 24 6.63 4.53 -1.66
N LYS A 25 7.12 5.56 -2.32
CA LYS A 25 8.15 5.38 -3.33
C LYS A 25 9.45 4.88 -2.71
N ARG A 26 9.81 5.39 -1.54
CA ARG A 26 11.01 4.91 -0.87
C ARG A 26 10.89 3.44 -0.49
N GLY A 27 9.71 3.03 -0.03
CA GLY A 27 9.49 1.64 0.29
C GLY A 27 9.56 0.75 -0.94
N ARG A 28 8.99 1.22 -2.06
CA ARG A 28 9.02 0.46 -3.30
C ARG A 28 10.43 0.31 -3.84
N ASN A 29 11.28 1.31 -3.60
CA ASN A 29 12.63 1.30 -4.13
C ASN A 29 13.64 0.76 -3.11
N ALA A 30 13.18 0.24 -1.99
CA ALA A 30 14.08 -0.30 -0.99
C ALA A 30 14.82 -1.51 -1.54
N HIS A 31 16.04 -1.70 -1.06
CA HIS A 31 16.81 -2.86 -1.47
C HIS A 31 16.23 -4.10 -0.82
N VAL A 32 15.85 -5.06 -1.63
CA VAL A 32 15.31 -6.30 -1.14
C VAL A 32 16.26 -7.39 -1.56
N HIS A 33 16.89 -8.05 -0.59
CA HIS A 33 17.86 -9.10 -0.89
C HIS A 33 17.18 -10.42 -1.19
N THR A 34 16.05 -10.68 -0.59
CA THR A 34 15.39 -11.95 -0.74
C THR A 34 13.92 -11.76 -1.02
N VAL A 35 13.44 -12.34 -2.11
CA VAL A 35 12.03 -12.30 -2.47
C VAL A 35 11.52 -13.72 -2.40
N PRO A 36 10.38 -13.96 -1.74
CA PRO A 36 9.84 -15.33 -1.66
C PRO A 36 9.59 -15.88 -3.06
N HIS A 37 9.82 -17.18 -3.20
CA HIS A 37 9.63 -17.82 -4.49
C HIS A 37 8.21 -17.72 -4.99
N SER A 38 7.27 -17.63 -4.09
CA SER A 38 5.87 -17.63 -4.47
C SER A 38 5.36 -16.26 -4.90
N ALA A 39 6.19 -15.23 -4.84
CA ALA A 39 5.75 -13.88 -5.14
C ALA A 39 6.59 -13.29 -6.26
N SER A 40 5.98 -12.49 -7.11
CA SER A 40 6.75 -11.77 -8.08
C SER A 40 7.47 -10.63 -7.38
N ARG A 41 8.58 -10.20 -7.96
CA ARG A 41 9.33 -9.10 -7.37
C ARG A 41 8.48 -7.83 -7.33
N ALA A 42 7.71 -7.57 -8.38
CA ALA A 42 6.89 -6.36 -8.42
C ALA A 42 5.85 -6.37 -7.31
N ASP A 43 5.20 -7.51 -7.09
CA ASP A 43 4.19 -7.60 -6.04
C ASP A 43 4.82 -7.46 -4.67
N TYR A 44 5.99 -8.03 -4.48
CA TYR A 44 6.68 -7.94 -3.21
C TYR A 44 7.07 -6.48 -2.91
N LEU A 45 7.52 -5.75 -3.93
CA LEU A 45 7.89 -4.36 -3.74
C LEU A 45 6.67 -3.49 -3.45
N LYS A 46 5.54 -3.80 -4.06
CA LYS A 46 4.31 -3.08 -3.75
C LYS A 46 3.88 -3.33 -2.31
N ALA A 47 3.99 -4.56 -1.85
CA ALA A 47 3.64 -4.88 -0.48
C ALA A 47 4.54 -4.14 0.50
N THR A 48 5.83 -4.12 0.21
CA THR A 48 6.78 -3.42 1.05
C THR A 48 6.48 -1.93 1.10
N ALA A 49 6.15 -1.35 -0.06
CA ALA A 49 5.83 0.08 -0.15
C ALA A 49 4.59 0.41 0.67
N LEU A 50 3.57 -0.43 0.56
CA LEU A 50 2.33 -0.22 1.30
C LEU A 50 2.58 -0.30 2.80
N GLU A 51 3.35 -1.30 3.23
CA GLU A 51 3.66 -1.44 4.65
C GLU A 51 4.45 -0.25 5.16
N CYS A 52 5.37 0.27 4.38
CA CYS A 52 6.11 1.46 4.77
C CYS A 52 5.20 2.67 4.93
N LEU A 53 4.27 2.83 4.00
CA LEU A 53 3.33 3.95 4.07
C LEU A 53 2.44 3.84 5.31
N LEU A 54 1.83 2.68 5.50
CA LEU A 54 0.93 2.51 6.62
C LEU A 54 1.67 2.59 7.95
N GLY A 55 2.89 2.04 8.00
CA GLY A 55 3.71 2.14 9.21
C GLY A 55 4.08 3.57 9.54
N ASP A 56 4.42 4.37 8.53
CA ASP A 56 4.75 5.76 8.74
C ASP A 56 3.55 6.52 9.29
N LEU A 57 2.37 6.30 8.72
CA LEU A 57 1.17 6.95 9.20
C LEU A 57 0.84 6.53 10.62
N TYR A 58 1.04 5.26 10.94
CA TYR A 58 0.78 4.76 12.28
C TYR A 58 1.70 5.44 13.30
N LEU A 59 2.98 5.55 12.95
CA LEU A 59 3.93 6.18 13.86
C LEU A 59 3.66 7.67 14.05
N ARG A 60 3.03 8.30 13.08
CA ARG A 60 2.64 9.70 13.20
C ARG A 60 1.30 9.87 13.87
N GLY A 61 0.65 8.78 14.25
CA GLY A 61 -0.65 8.85 14.89
C GLY A 61 -1.79 9.18 13.95
N ARG A 62 -1.62 8.97 12.65
CA ARG A 62 -2.63 9.34 11.67
C ARG A 62 -3.60 8.19 11.44
N ARG A 63 -4.30 7.79 12.49
CA ARG A 63 -5.18 6.63 12.40
C ARG A 63 -6.34 6.83 11.46
N GLU A 64 -6.90 8.02 11.43
CA GLU A 64 -8.03 8.28 10.54
C GLU A 64 -7.60 8.16 9.09
N ARG A 65 -6.39 8.62 8.80
CA ARG A 65 -5.90 8.53 7.44
C ARG A 65 -5.66 7.07 7.03
N ILE A 66 -5.15 6.25 7.97
CA ILE A 66 -4.98 4.83 7.71
C ILE A 66 -6.33 4.19 7.40
N ASN A 67 -7.35 4.49 8.20
CA ASN A 67 -8.67 3.93 7.99
C ASN A 67 -9.26 4.39 6.66
N GLU A 68 -9.06 5.65 6.32
CA GLU A 68 -9.56 6.19 5.07
C GLU A 68 -8.94 5.46 3.88
N LEU A 69 -7.62 5.32 3.88
CA LEU A 69 -6.94 4.66 2.77
C LEU A 69 -7.31 3.18 2.71
N PHE A 70 -7.38 2.53 3.86
CA PHE A 70 -7.71 1.12 3.91
C PHE A 70 -9.13 0.88 3.40
N THR A 71 -10.06 1.75 3.77
CA THR A 71 -11.43 1.65 3.29
C THR A 71 -11.49 1.73 1.78
N ILE A 72 -10.74 2.67 1.20
CA ILE A 72 -10.72 2.81 -0.24
C ILE A 72 -10.13 1.57 -0.91
N MET A 73 -9.06 1.01 -0.34
CA MET A 73 -8.46 -0.17 -0.90
C MET A 73 -9.40 -1.37 -0.87
N MET A 74 -10.16 -1.48 0.20
CA MET A 74 -11.00 -2.66 0.39
C MET A 74 -12.40 -2.48 -0.15
N GLU A 75 -12.70 -1.31 -0.68
CA GLU A 75 -14.03 -1.02 -1.21
C GLU A 75 -14.28 -1.89 -2.42
N GLU A 76 -15.42 -2.56 -2.43
CA GLU A 76 -15.76 -3.38 -3.57
C GLU A 76 -16.44 -2.53 -4.61
N GLU A 77 -16.21 -2.86 -5.86
CA GLU A 77 -16.89 -2.18 -6.93
C GLU A 77 -18.23 -2.81 -7.12
N HIS A 78 -19.27 -2.07 -6.83
CA HIS A 78 -20.60 -2.57 -6.99
C HIS A 78 -21.14 -2.04 -8.28
N ASP A 79 -20.87 -2.76 -9.32
CA ASP A 79 -21.37 -2.34 -10.57
C ASP A 79 -22.79 -2.44 -10.63
N ALA A 80 -23.29 -3.22 -9.90
CA ALA A 80 -24.63 -3.46 -9.97
C ALA A 80 -25.46 -2.47 -9.60
N SER A 81 -24.87 -1.81 -8.91
CA SER A 81 -25.67 -0.85 -8.47
C SER A 81 -26.62 -0.44 -9.38
#